data_70e1b870a7bb2001029e1fdf66751ab0
#
_entry.id   70e1b870a7bb2001029e1fdf66751ab0
#
_cell.length_a   1.000
_cell.length_b   1.000
_cell.length_c   1.000
_cell.angle_alpha   90.00
_cell.angle_beta   90.00
_cell.angle_gamma   90.00
#
_symmetry.space_group_name_H-M   'P 1'
#
loop_
_entity.id
_entity.type
_entity.pdbx_description
1 polymer ?
#
loop_
_entity_poly.entity_id
_entity_poly.type
_entity_poly.pdbx_seq_one_letter_code
_entity_poly.pdbx_strand_id
1 'polypeptide(L)'
;MEAYLDNSATTRAYPEVGDLVYKVMCQDYGNPSSMHRKGVDAEHYVKEAKETIAKVLKVNAKDIYFTSGGTESDNLALIGCARANRRAGNHLITTSIEHPAILNTMRYLEEEEGFRVTYLPVDASGRVNLEALKEALCPETILVSVMYVNNEVGTLQPIDEAVKIVKEYNSSILFHSDAVQGFGKYHIYPKRLKVDMCSISGHKIHGPKGVGALYILSLIHI
;
A
#
# COMPACT_ATOMS: atom_id res chain seq x y z
N MET A 1 -21.69 -29.07 2.86
CA MET A 1 -20.51 -28.33 3.37
C MET A 1 -20.24 -27.21 2.37
N GLU A 2 -20.23 -25.96 2.81
CA GLU A 2 -19.91 -24.81 1.97
C GLU A 2 -18.38 -24.58 1.98
N ALA A 3 -17.77 -24.37 0.80
CA ALA A 3 -16.37 -24.02 0.67
C ALA A 3 -16.26 -22.67 -0.06
N TYR A 4 -15.78 -21.64 0.64
CA TYR A 4 -15.52 -20.32 0.05
C TYR A 4 -14.07 -20.26 -0.48
N LEU A 5 -13.92 -20.19 -1.81
CA LEU A 5 -12.61 -20.25 -2.48
C LEU A 5 -12.16 -18.91 -3.06
N ASP A 6 -12.94 -17.83 -2.88
CA ASP A 6 -12.65 -16.51 -3.43
C ASP A 6 -12.02 -15.55 -2.37
N ASN A 7 -10.99 -16.03 -1.66
CA ASN A 7 -10.29 -15.24 -0.65
C ASN A 7 -9.46 -14.08 -1.24
N SER A 8 -9.23 -14.08 -2.55
CA SER A 8 -8.59 -12.94 -3.24
C SER A 8 -9.54 -11.74 -3.35
N ALA A 9 -10.84 -11.96 -3.45
CA ALA A 9 -11.84 -10.88 -3.47
C ALA A 9 -12.07 -10.30 -2.07
N THR A 10 -12.28 -11.16 -1.07
CA THR A 10 -12.41 -10.77 0.36
C THR A 10 -12.27 -12.00 1.23
N THR A 11 -11.96 -11.81 2.51
CA THR A 11 -11.95 -12.90 3.50
C THR A 11 -13.06 -12.70 4.52
N ARG A 12 -13.52 -13.82 5.12
CA ARG A 12 -14.39 -13.78 6.29
C ARG A 12 -13.57 -13.26 7.49
N ALA A 13 -14.07 -12.25 8.18
CA ALA A 13 -13.43 -11.79 9.42
C ALA A 13 -13.45 -12.89 10.48
N TYR A 14 -12.42 -12.98 11.30
CA TYR A 14 -12.41 -13.89 12.44
C TYR A 14 -13.45 -13.44 13.47
N PRO A 15 -14.11 -14.37 14.21
CA PRO A 15 -15.08 -14.03 15.25
C PRO A 15 -14.51 -13.02 16.26
N GLU A 16 -13.27 -13.22 16.71
CA GLU A 16 -12.59 -12.37 17.68
C GLU A 16 -12.40 -10.92 17.17
N VAL A 17 -12.26 -10.75 15.86
CA VAL A 17 -12.22 -9.42 15.22
C VAL A 17 -13.59 -8.75 15.31
N GLY A 18 -14.68 -9.51 15.05
CA GLY A 18 -16.05 -9.03 15.19
C GLY A 18 -16.37 -8.62 16.63
N ASP A 19 -15.98 -9.44 17.60
CA ASP A 19 -16.17 -9.19 19.04
C ASP A 19 -15.41 -7.92 19.47
N LEU A 20 -14.16 -7.73 19.00
CA LEU A 20 -13.39 -6.54 19.31
C LEU A 20 -14.04 -5.28 18.70
N VAL A 21 -14.48 -5.35 17.43
CA VAL A 21 -15.20 -4.22 16.77
C VAL A 21 -16.46 -3.86 17.60
N TYR A 22 -17.27 -4.84 17.97
CA TYR A 22 -18.45 -4.62 18.82
C TYR A 22 -18.07 -3.97 20.15
N LYS A 23 -17.04 -4.50 20.82
CA LYS A 23 -16.55 -3.95 22.11
C LYS A 23 -16.14 -2.49 21.98
N VAL A 24 -15.32 -2.16 20.97
CA VAL A 24 -14.84 -0.77 20.77
C VAL A 24 -15.99 0.16 20.40
N MET A 25 -16.95 -0.28 19.58
CA MET A 25 -18.09 0.55 19.18
C MET A 25 -19.10 0.78 20.31
N CYS A 26 -19.34 -0.21 21.18
CA CYS A 26 -20.45 -0.20 22.13
C CYS A 26 -20.01 0.01 23.58
N GLN A 27 -18.77 -0.33 23.94
CA GLN A 27 -18.29 -0.29 25.33
C GLN A 27 -17.13 0.71 25.49
N ASP A 28 -16.10 0.63 24.62
CA ASP A 28 -14.90 1.47 24.67
C ASP A 28 -14.92 2.59 23.60
N TYR A 29 -16.09 3.19 23.40
CA TYR A 29 -16.44 4.12 22.32
C TYR A 29 -15.79 5.51 22.43
N GLY A 30 -14.73 5.66 23.23
CA GLY A 30 -14.05 6.95 23.44
C GLY A 30 -13.41 7.50 22.16
N ASN A 31 -13.36 8.83 22.06
CA ASN A 31 -12.57 9.47 20.99
C ASN A 31 -11.09 9.44 21.38
N PRO A 32 -10.19 8.83 20.60
CA PRO A 32 -8.77 8.72 20.92
C PRO A 32 -8.05 10.10 21.05
N SER A 33 -8.65 11.18 20.54
CA SER A 33 -8.11 12.54 20.71
C SER A 33 -8.56 13.23 22.00
N SER A 34 -9.43 12.60 22.80
CA SER A 34 -9.93 13.19 24.05
C SER A 34 -8.98 12.92 25.21
N MET A 35 -8.75 13.94 26.05
CA MET A 35 -7.79 13.87 27.17
C MET A 35 -8.36 13.19 28.43
N HIS A 36 -9.61 12.74 28.44
CA HIS A 36 -10.21 12.02 29.55
C HIS A 36 -9.99 10.50 29.43
N ARG A 37 -10.23 9.73 30.51
CA ARG A 37 -9.95 8.30 30.59
C ARG A 37 -10.45 7.48 29.39
N LYS A 38 -11.69 7.69 28.95
CA LYS A 38 -12.24 6.97 27.79
C LYS A 38 -11.50 7.27 26.48
N GLY A 39 -10.96 8.50 26.33
CA GLY A 39 -10.12 8.84 25.17
C GLY A 39 -8.79 8.13 25.23
N VAL A 40 -8.15 8.07 26.39
CA VAL A 40 -6.90 7.34 26.61
C VAL A 40 -7.08 5.84 26.33
N ASP A 41 -8.18 5.24 26.83
CA ASP A 41 -8.49 3.82 26.57
C ASP A 41 -8.65 3.57 25.05
N ALA A 42 -9.31 4.48 24.32
CA ALA A 42 -9.46 4.39 22.87
C ALA A 42 -8.12 4.59 22.11
N GLU A 43 -7.26 5.51 22.57
CA GLU A 43 -5.92 5.73 22.01
C GLU A 43 -5.05 4.48 22.10
N HIS A 44 -5.17 3.70 23.20
CA HIS A 44 -4.44 2.44 23.34
C HIS A 44 -4.73 1.44 22.21
N TYR A 45 -5.97 1.28 21.79
CA TYR A 45 -6.33 0.42 20.66
C TYR A 45 -5.64 0.85 19.36
N VAL A 46 -5.65 2.16 19.08
CA VAL A 46 -5.00 2.72 17.87
C VAL A 46 -3.48 2.50 17.91
N LYS A 47 -2.87 2.76 19.08
CA LYS A 47 -1.43 2.59 19.28
C LYS A 47 -1.00 1.13 19.14
N GLU A 48 -1.69 0.21 19.82
CA GLU A 48 -1.43 -1.23 19.77
C GLU A 48 -1.57 -1.78 18.34
N ALA A 49 -2.60 -1.36 17.61
CA ALA A 49 -2.79 -1.74 16.22
C ALA A 49 -1.65 -1.26 15.33
N LYS A 50 -1.20 0.00 15.47
CA LYS A 50 -0.02 0.53 14.75
C LYS A 50 1.25 -0.25 15.08
N GLU A 51 1.49 -0.52 16.36
CA GLU A 51 2.65 -1.28 16.83
C GLU A 51 2.66 -2.71 16.28
N THR A 52 1.48 -3.35 16.21
CA THR A 52 1.32 -4.70 15.67
C THR A 52 1.64 -4.75 14.17
N ILE A 53 1.08 -3.84 13.37
CA ILE A 53 1.39 -3.74 11.94
C ILE A 53 2.88 -3.44 11.73
N ALA A 54 3.40 -2.47 12.46
CA ALA A 54 4.80 -2.08 12.38
C ALA A 54 5.77 -3.22 12.72
N LYS A 55 5.44 -4.03 13.71
CA LYS A 55 6.20 -5.24 14.09
C LYS A 55 6.22 -6.26 12.94
N VAL A 56 5.10 -6.49 12.28
CA VAL A 56 5.01 -7.41 11.12
C VAL A 56 5.87 -6.91 9.96
N LEU A 57 5.80 -5.62 9.63
CA LEU A 57 6.57 -4.99 8.56
C LEU A 57 8.02 -4.68 8.93
N LYS A 58 8.40 -4.81 10.21
CA LYS A 58 9.70 -4.38 10.78
C LYS A 58 10.02 -2.90 10.50
N VAL A 59 9.03 -2.05 10.75
CA VAL A 59 9.11 -0.58 10.59
C VAL A 59 8.78 0.13 11.90
N ASN A 60 8.78 1.47 11.92
CA ASN A 60 8.32 2.22 13.10
C ASN A 60 6.79 2.39 13.08
N ALA A 61 6.14 2.33 14.22
CA ALA A 61 4.68 2.53 14.33
C ALA A 61 4.22 3.91 13.85
N LYS A 62 5.07 4.95 13.99
CA LYS A 62 4.79 6.30 13.49
C LYS A 62 4.69 6.38 11.95
N ASP A 63 5.26 5.42 11.23
CA ASP A 63 5.28 5.34 9.78
C ASP A 63 4.02 4.59 9.24
N ILE A 64 3.07 4.21 10.12
CA ILE A 64 1.81 3.54 9.77
C ILE A 64 0.66 4.53 9.88
N TYR A 65 -0.11 4.67 8.80
CA TYR A 65 -1.29 5.53 8.71
C TYR A 65 -2.51 4.68 8.38
N PHE A 66 -3.56 4.77 9.22
CA PHE A 66 -4.81 4.08 8.95
C PHE A 66 -5.60 4.77 7.84
N THR A 67 -6.24 3.96 7.02
CA THR A 67 -7.10 4.34 5.90
C THR A 67 -8.36 3.50 5.93
N SER A 68 -9.33 3.79 5.06
CA SER A 68 -10.55 3.00 4.89
C SER A 68 -10.35 1.70 4.10
N GLY A 69 -9.17 1.49 3.51
CA GLY A 69 -8.87 0.30 2.71
C GLY A 69 -7.71 0.50 1.74
N GLY A 70 -7.43 -0.52 0.93
CA GLY A 70 -6.37 -0.48 -0.08
C GLY A 70 -6.54 0.68 -1.06
N THR A 71 -7.76 0.90 -1.57
CA THR A 71 -8.03 1.98 -2.53
C THR A 71 -7.65 3.35 -2.00
N GLU A 72 -8.00 3.69 -0.76
CA GLU A 72 -7.60 4.96 -0.16
C GLU A 72 -6.09 5.01 0.06
N SER A 73 -5.48 3.91 0.52
CA SER A 73 -4.02 3.82 0.69
C SER A 73 -3.28 4.10 -0.61
N ASP A 74 -3.70 3.46 -1.72
CA ASP A 74 -3.11 3.62 -3.04
C ASP A 74 -3.28 5.06 -3.55
N ASN A 75 -4.49 5.60 -3.47
CA ASN A 75 -4.76 6.98 -3.91
C ASN A 75 -3.95 8.00 -3.10
N LEU A 76 -3.88 7.82 -1.77
CA LEU A 76 -3.10 8.71 -0.90
C LEU A 76 -1.61 8.65 -1.25
N ALA A 77 -1.08 7.45 -1.47
CA ALA A 77 0.32 7.26 -1.87
C ALA A 77 0.61 7.90 -3.23
N LEU A 78 -0.16 7.56 -4.26
CA LEU A 78 0.13 7.98 -5.64
C LEU A 78 -0.13 9.48 -5.86
N ILE A 79 -1.31 9.97 -5.49
CA ILE A 79 -1.68 11.38 -5.67
C ILE A 79 -0.83 12.27 -4.76
N GLY A 80 -0.64 11.86 -3.50
CA GLY A 80 0.19 12.60 -2.56
C GLY A 80 1.63 12.73 -3.03
N CYS A 81 2.24 11.62 -3.45
CA CYS A 81 3.59 11.57 -3.97
C CYS A 81 3.74 12.40 -5.26
N ALA A 82 2.85 12.22 -6.24
CA ALA A 82 2.90 12.93 -7.51
C ALA A 82 2.84 14.46 -7.30
N ARG A 83 1.90 14.94 -6.49
CA ARG A 83 1.74 16.37 -6.20
C ARG A 83 2.91 16.95 -5.41
N ALA A 84 3.38 16.23 -4.38
CA ALA A 84 4.49 16.69 -3.53
C ALA A 84 5.80 16.81 -4.32
N ASN A 85 6.02 15.91 -5.29
CA ASN A 85 7.27 15.84 -6.05
C ASN A 85 7.18 16.47 -7.46
N ARG A 86 6.10 17.17 -7.79
CA ARG A 86 5.85 17.75 -9.13
C ARG A 86 6.99 18.67 -9.62
N ARG A 87 7.71 19.30 -8.69
CA ARG A 87 8.85 20.16 -9.05
C ARG A 87 10.10 19.38 -9.43
N ALA A 88 10.21 18.13 -8.99
CA ALA A 88 11.34 17.25 -9.30
C ALA A 88 11.15 16.51 -10.64
N GLY A 89 9.88 16.32 -11.06
CA GLY A 89 9.56 15.69 -12.32
C GLY A 89 8.06 15.44 -12.49
N ASN A 90 7.68 14.96 -13.65
CA ASN A 90 6.27 14.70 -14.00
C ASN A 90 6.04 13.29 -14.57
N HIS A 91 6.99 12.38 -14.39
CA HIS A 91 6.88 11.01 -14.91
C HIS A 91 6.65 9.99 -13.81
N LEU A 92 5.63 9.16 -14.02
CA LEU A 92 5.21 8.07 -13.15
C LEU A 92 5.31 6.74 -13.91
N ILE A 93 5.66 5.68 -13.25
CA ILE A 93 5.74 4.34 -13.84
C ILE A 93 4.88 3.38 -13.02
N THR A 94 4.09 2.55 -13.70
CA THR A 94 3.31 1.47 -13.09
C THR A 94 3.26 0.26 -14.01
N THR A 95 2.61 -0.84 -13.59
CA THR A 95 2.42 -2.00 -14.47
C THR A 95 1.04 -2.00 -15.12
N SER A 96 0.90 -2.70 -16.24
CA SER A 96 -0.38 -2.82 -16.95
C SER A 96 -1.39 -3.74 -16.24
N ILE A 97 -0.97 -4.45 -15.19
CA ILE A 97 -1.80 -5.44 -14.48
C ILE A 97 -2.15 -5.04 -13.04
N GLU A 98 -1.95 -3.78 -12.70
CA GLU A 98 -2.31 -3.27 -11.37
C GLU A 98 -3.81 -3.36 -11.10
N HIS A 99 -4.17 -3.33 -9.82
CA HIS A 99 -5.55 -3.18 -9.40
C HIS A 99 -6.15 -1.86 -9.93
N PRO A 100 -7.47 -1.82 -10.24
CA PRO A 100 -8.13 -0.59 -10.69
C PRO A 100 -7.89 0.65 -9.80
N ALA A 101 -7.67 0.48 -8.50
CA ALA A 101 -7.31 1.57 -7.59
C ALA A 101 -6.01 2.28 -8.01
N ILE A 102 -5.03 1.56 -8.57
CA ILE A 102 -3.80 2.11 -9.12
C ILE A 102 -4.03 2.63 -10.54
N LEU A 103 -4.58 1.78 -11.44
CA LEU A 103 -4.74 2.15 -12.86
C LEU A 103 -5.61 3.38 -13.06
N ASN A 104 -6.73 3.48 -12.34
CA ASN A 104 -7.63 4.64 -12.46
C ASN A 104 -6.98 5.89 -11.86
N THR A 105 -6.22 5.76 -10.77
CA THR A 105 -5.48 6.89 -10.19
C THR A 105 -4.36 7.37 -11.12
N MET A 106 -3.62 6.46 -11.74
CA MET A 106 -2.58 6.82 -12.72
C MET A 106 -3.18 7.52 -13.94
N ARG A 107 -4.33 7.02 -14.44
CA ARG A 107 -5.07 7.67 -15.54
C ARG A 107 -5.55 9.07 -15.14
N TYR A 108 -6.10 9.23 -13.94
CA TYR A 108 -6.50 10.55 -13.43
C TYR A 108 -5.32 11.52 -13.38
N LEU A 109 -4.16 11.09 -12.88
CA LEU A 109 -2.95 11.90 -12.83
C LEU A 109 -2.47 12.30 -14.25
N GLU A 110 -2.61 11.39 -15.22
CA GLU A 110 -2.25 11.63 -16.61
C GLU A 110 -3.22 12.59 -17.30
N GLU A 111 -4.52 12.32 -17.26
CA GLU A 111 -5.55 13.05 -18.00
C GLU A 111 -5.89 14.41 -17.37
N GLU A 112 -5.97 14.50 -16.04
CA GLU A 112 -6.43 15.68 -15.33
C GLU A 112 -5.30 16.53 -14.74
N GLU A 113 -4.16 15.89 -14.39
CA GLU A 113 -3.06 16.62 -13.76
C GLU A 113 -1.81 16.75 -14.64
N GLY A 114 -1.83 16.20 -15.85
CA GLY A 114 -0.77 16.36 -16.85
C GLY A 114 0.55 15.67 -16.49
N PHE A 115 0.51 14.61 -15.69
CA PHE A 115 1.66 13.72 -15.51
C PHE A 115 1.79 12.81 -16.74
N ARG A 116 3.00 12.38 -17.03
CA ARG A 116 3.27 11.33 -18.01
C ARG A 116 3.33 9.99 -17.29
N VAL A 117 2.55 9.00 -17.74
CA VAL A 117 2.52 7.67 -17.14
C VAL A 117 3.05 6.63 -18.11
N THR A 118 3.99 5.79 -17.66
CA THR A 118 4.43 4.60 -18.39
C THR A 118 3.85 3.35 -17.74
N TYR A 119 3.10 2.59 -18.52
CA TYR A 119 2.54 1.29 -18.12
C TYR A 119 3.43 0.16 -18.60
N LEU A 120 4.17 -0.46 -17.70
CA LEU A 120 5.11 -1.54 -18.02
C LEU A 120 4.37 -2.79 -18.48
N PRO A 121 4.84 -3.45 -19.55
CA PRO A 121 4.31 -4.74 -19.96
C PRO A 121 4.70 -5.83 -18.97
N VAL A 122 3.94 -6.92 -19.01
CA VAL A 122 4.22 -8.16 -18.27
C VAL A 122 4.40 -9.34 -19.24
N ASP A 123 5.04 -10.39 -18.78
CA ASP A 123 5.14 -11.63 -19.52
C ASP A 123 3.85 -12.49 -19.42
N ALA A 124 3.85 -13.66 -20.05
CA ALA A 124 2.71 -14.57 -20.05
C ALA A 124 2.34 -15.11 -18.64
N SER A 125 3.23 -15.03 -17.68
CA SER A 125 2.97 -15.37 -16.27
C SER A 125 2.44 -14.18 -15.45
N GLY A 126 2.34 -13.00 -16.05
CA GLY A 126 1.97 -11.76 -15.37
C GLY A 126 3.12 -11.11 -14.57
N ARG A 127 4.38 -11.49 -14.84
CA ARG A 127 5.55 -10.90 -14.20
C ARG A 127 6.01 -9.66 -14.96
N VAL A 128 6.28 -8.56 -14.23
CA VAL A 128 6.72 -7.30 -14.84
C VAL A 128 8.05 -7.46 -15.60
N ASN A 129 8.15 -6.82 -16.76
CA ASN A 129 9.36 -6.79 -17.55
C ASN A 129 10.35 -5.78 -16.96
N LEU A 130 11.44 -6.27 -16.35
CA LEU A 130 12.44 -5.44 -15.70
C LEU A 130 13.34 -4.68 -16.70
N GLU A 131 13.52 -5.16 -17.91
CA GLU A 131 14.26 -4.42 -18.96
C GLU A 131 13.41 -3.21 -19.41
N ALA A 132 12.10 -3.41 -19.61
CA ALA A 132 11.19 -2.30 -19.90
C ALA A 132 11.17 -1.26 -18.77
N LEU A 133 11.29 -1.69 -17.50
CA LEU A 133 11.45 -0.76 -16.37
C LEU A 133 12.72 0.07 -16.49
N LYS A 134 13.87 -0.54 -16.81
CA LYS A 134 15.13 0.17 -17.01
C LYS A 134 15.05 1.20 -18.14
N GLU A 135 14.45 0.82 -19.26
CA GLU A 135 14.27 1.67 -20.43
C GLU A 135 13.30 2.83 -20.18
N ALA A 136 12.29 2.64 -19.32
CA ALA A 136 11.30 3.65 -18.97
C ALA A 136 11.82 4.73 -18.02
N LEU A 137 12.87 4.43 -17.21
CA LEU A 137 13.43 5.38 -16.26
C LEU A 137 14.06 6.58 -16.98
N CYS A 138 13.72 7.78 -16.52
CA CYS A 138 14.25 9.03 -17.06
C CYS A 138 14.44 10.05 -15.93
N PRO A 139 15.15 11.18 -16.18
CA PRO A 139 15.41 12.20 -15.15
C PRO A 139 14.15 12.77 -14.49
N GLU A 140 13.02 12.79 -15.20
CA GLU A 140 11.73 13.29 -14.74
C GLU A 140 10.93 12.24 -13.95
N THR A 141 11.42 11.00 -13.82
CA THR A 141 10.73 9.96 -13.06
C THR A 141 10.78 10.26 -11.57
N ILE A 142 9.61 10.33 -10.94
CA ILE A 142 9.46 10.63 -9.50
C ILE A 142 8.88 9.49 -8.70
N LEU A 143 8.13 8.59 -9.34
CA LEU A 143 7.43 7.49 -8.69
C LEU A 143 7.39 6.25 -9.58
N VAL A 144 7.67 5.11 -8.97
CA VAL A 144 7.39 3.78 -9.53
C VAL A 144 6.44 3.04 -8.60
N SER A 145 5.35 2.48 -9.14
CA SER A 145 4.38 1.69 -8.39
C SER A 145 4.23 0.31 -9.01
N VAL A 146 4.52 -0.74 -8.23
CA VAL A 146 4.39 -2.13 -8.66
C VAL A 146 3.72 -2.93 -7.55
N MET A 147 2.60 -3.61 -7.87
CA MET A 147 1.93 -4.47 -6.91
C MET A 147 2.83 -5.61 -6.44
N TYR A 148 2.63 -6.07 -5.19
CA TYR A 148 3.44 -7.16 -4.63
C TYR A 148 3.02 -8.53 -5.18
N VAL A 149 1.71 -8.78 -5.18
CA VAL A 149 1.09 -10.00 -5.73
C VAL A 149 -0.13 -9.59 -6.54
N ASN A 150 -0.25 -10.10 -7.75
CA ASN A 150 -1.43 -9.83 -8.58
C ASN A 150 -2.68 -10.52 -8.03
N ASN A 151 -3.78 -9.79 -7.95
CA ASN A 151 -5.04 -10.25 -7.37
C ASN A 151 -5.81 -11.26 -8.23
N GLU A 152 -5.55 -11.29 -9.55
CA GLU A 152 -6.25 -12.17 -10.49
C GLU A 152 -5.50 -13.50 -10.72
N VAL A 153 -4.22 -13.41 -11.07
CA VAL A 153 -3.42 -14.57 -11.43
C VAL A 153 -2.46 -15.04 -10.33
N GLY A 154 -2.33 -14.30 -9.24
CA GLY A 154 -1.51 -14.67 -8.09
C GLY A 154 0.00 -14.53 -8.29
N THR A 155 0.45 -13.92 -9.38
CA THR A 155 1.87 -13.75 -9.68
C THR A 155 2.56 -12.85 -8.65
N LEU A 156 3.62 -13.37 -8.04
CA LEU A 156 4.52 -12.61 -7.17
C LEU A 156 5.47 -11.77 -8.03
N GLN A 157 5.45 -10.46 -7.85
CA GLN A 157 6.29 -9.55 -8.60
C GLN A 157 7.73 -9.49 -8.05
N PRO A 158 8.73 -9.25 -8.90
CA PRO A 158 10.15 -9.18 -8.52
C PRO A 158 10.48 -7.81 -7.88
N ILE A 159 9.88 -7.53 -6.71
CA ILE A 159 9.98 -6.21 -6.06
C ILE A 159 11.43 -5.87 -5.70
N ASP A 160 12.21 -6.85 -5.21
CA ASP A 160 13.61 -6.65 -4.83
C ASP A 160 14.44 -6.16 -6.03
N GLU A 161 14.29 -6.81 -7.18
CA GLU A 161 15.01 -6.46 -8.40
C GLU A 161 14.50 -5.11 -8.96
N ALA A 162 13.19 -4.90 -8.97
CA ALA A 162 12.59 -3.65 -9.47
C ALA A 162 13.05 -2.45 -8.64
N VAL A 163 12.99 -2.54 -7.30
CA VAL A 163 13.48 -1.48 -6.41
C VAL A 163 14.96 -1.23 -6.59
N LYS A 164 15.76 -2.30 -6.72
CA LYS A 164 17.21 -2.16 -6.96
C LYS A 164 17.49 -1.36 -8.23
N ILE A 165 16.84 -1.69 -9.34
CA ILE A 165 16.97 -0.98 -10.61
C ILE A 165 16.63 0.50 -10.44
N VAL A 166 15.50 0.81 -9.80
CA VAL A 166 15.03 2.19 -9.59
C VAL A 166 16.00 2.98 -8.71
N LYS A 167 16.43 2.40 -7.58
CA LYS A 167 17.31 3.09 -6.62
C LYS A 167 18.74 3.21 -7.09
N GLU A 168 19.21 2.32 -7.98
CA GLU A 168 20.51 2.44 -8.66
C GLU A 168 20.50 3.53 -9.74
N TYR A 169 19.36 3.69 -10.44
CA TYR A 169 19.21 4.79 -11.41
C TYR A 169 19.16 6.15 -10.70
N ASN A 170 18.25 6.31 -9.73
CA ASN A 170 18.14 7.51 -8.89
C ASN A 170 17.47 7.17 -7.55
N SER A 171 18.20 7.31 -6.46
CA SER A 171 17.71 6.97 -5.11
C SER A 171 16.57 7.87 -4.61
N SER A 172 16.36 9.04 -5.23
CA SER A 172 15.26 9.96 -4.89
C SER A 172 13.92 9.54 -5.49
N ILE A 173 13.88 8.66 -6.51
CA ILE A 173 12.64 8.14 -7.04
C ILE A 173 11.95 7.32 -5.96
N LEU A 174 10.70 7.67 -5.65
CA LEU A 174 9.91 6.94 -4.66
C LEU A 174 9.37 5.63 -5.24
N PHE A 175 9.37 4.59 -4.41
CA PHE A 175 8.84 3.28 -4.80
C PHE A 175 7.64 2.93 -3.91
N HIS A 176 6.48 2.75 -4.54
CA HIS A 176 5.25 2.27 -3.91
C HIS A 176 5.01 0.81 -4.28
N SER A 177 4.48 0.03 -3.34
CA SER A 177 3.97 -1.30 -3.63
C SER A 177 2.58 -1.50 -3.04
N ASP A 178 1.60 -1.81 -3.88
CA ASP A 178 0.32 -2.36 -3.42
C ASP A 178 0.56 -3.78 -2.89
N ALA A 179 0.58 -3.90 -1.56
CA ALA A 179 0.78 -5.17 -0.88
C ALA A 179 -0.52 -5.77 -0.33
N VAL A 180 -1.67 -5.30 -0.78
CA VAL A 180 -2.99 -5.76 -0.33
C VAL A 180 -3.14 -7.28 -0.44
N GLN A 181 -2.62 -7.89 -1.49
CA GLN A 181 -2.63 -9.36 -1.64
C GLN A 181 -1.43 -10.06 -0.97
N GLY A 182 -0.35 -9.33 -0.69
CA GLY A 182 0.88 -9.89 -0.12
C GLY A 182 0.95 -9.84 1.41
N PHE A 183 0.41 -8.77 2.03
CA PHE A 183 0.48 -8.57 3.48
C PHE A 183 -0.21 -9.70 4.25
N GLY A 184 0.46 -10.19 5.29
CA GLY A 184 -0.01 -11.33 6.08
C GLY A 184 0.19 -12.71 5.45
N LYS A 185 0.59 -12.78 4.17
CA LYS A 185 0.85 -14.03 3.42
C LYS A 185 2.35 -14.19 3.12
N TYR A 186 3.04 -13.07 2.92
CA TYR A 186 4.48 -13.01 2.67
C TYR A 186 5.19 -12.15 3.71
N HIS A 187 6.46 -12.41 3.93
CA HIS A 187 7.31 -11.55 4.76
C HIS A 187 7.73 -10.31 3.97
N ILE A 188 6.97 -9.23 4.12
CA ILE A 188 7.24 -7.94 3.47
C ILE A 188 7.97 -7.05 4.48
N TYR A 189 9.20 -6.67 4.16
CA TYR A 189 10.02 -5.78 4.98
C TYR A 189 10.39 -4.52 4.18
N PRO A 190 9.52 -3.49 4.12
CA PRO A 190 9.68 -2.34 3.23
C PRO A 190 11.05 -1.66 3.38
N LYS A 191 11.54 -1.45 4.60
CA LYS A 191 12.87 -0.85 4.83
C LYS A 191 14.00 -1.67 4.24
N ARG A 192 13.96 -3.00 4.36
CA ARG A 192 14.98 -3.88 3.79
C ARG A 192 14.92 -3.86 2.26
N LEU A 193 13.71 -3.84 1.70
CA LEU A 193 13.46 -3.79 0.28
C LEU A 193 13.70 -2.39 -0.32
N LYS A 194 13.84 -1.35 0.53
CA LYS A 194 13.88 0.06 0.12
C LYS A 194 12.59 0.50 -0.61
N VAL A 195 11.45 -0.08 -0.24
CA VAL A 195 10.12 0.38 -0.62
C VAL A 195 9.74 1.54 0.29
N ASP A 196 9.38 2.67 -0.31
CA ASP A 196 9.09 3.91 0.43
C ASP A 196 7.65 3.94 0.95
N MET A 197 6.70 3.34 0.19
CA MET A 197 5.28 3.29 0.53
C MET A 197 4.72 1.90 0.26
N CYS A 198 3.81 1.42 1.14
CA CYS A 198 3.22 0.09 1.02
C CYS A 198 1.76 0.12 1.48
N SER A 199 0.83 -0.23 0.58
CA SER A 199 -0.61 -0.27 0.86
C SER A 199 -1.04 -1.64 1.36
N ILE A 200 -1.93 -1.65 2.38
CA ILE A 200 -2.52 -2.87 2.95
C ILE A 200 -4.02 -2.70 3.21
N SER A 201 -4.76 -3.82 3.24
CA SER A 201 -6.21 -3.82 3.47
C SER A 201 -6.63 -4.93 4.43
N GLY A 202 -7.44 -4.59 5.44
CA GLY A 202 -7.84 -5.52 6.50
C GLY A 202 -8.69 -6.69 6.00
N HIS A 203 -9.60 -6.46 5.05
CA HIS A 203 -10.51 -7.50 4.57
C HIS A 203 -9.85 -8.61 3.74
N LYS A 204 -8.58 -8.49 3.40
CA LYS A 204 -7.79 -9.53 2.71
C LYS A 204 -7.04 -10.45 3.67
N ILE A 205 -7.06 -10.13 4.97
CA ILE A 205 -6.35 -10.85 6.04
C ILE A 205 -7.27 -11.16 7.23
N HIS A 206 -8.52 -11.47 6.98
CA HIS A 206 -9.54 -11.79 7.99
C HIS A 206 -9.87 -10.66 8.97
N GLY A 207 -9.51 -9.43 8.61
CA GLY A 207 -9.88 -8.20 9.32
C GLY A 207 -11.23 -7.65 8.85
N PRO A 208 -11.69 -6.54 9.45
CA PRO A 208 -12.94 -5.89 9.06
C PRO A 208 -12.83 -5.24 7.68
N LYS A 209 -13.98 -5.07 7.03
CA LYS A 209 -14.12 -4.21 5.86
C LYS A 209 -14.10 -2.74 6.28
N GLY A 210 -13.69 -1.84 5.39
CA GLY A 210 -13.61 -0.40 5.69
C GLY A 210 -12.39 0.00 6.52
N VAL A 211 -11.36 -0.86 6.57
CA VAL A 211 -10.08 -0.60 7.26
C VAL A 211 -8.92 -1.01 6.38
N GLY A 212 -7.95 -0.15 6.26
CA GLY A 212 -6.65 -0.38 5.64
C GLY A 212 -5.56 0.40 6.36
N ALA A 213 -4.36 0.30 5.85
CA ALA A 213 -3.25 1.11 6.30
C ALA A 213 -2.26 1.37 5.16
N LEU A 214 -1.58 2.49 5.25
CA LEU A 214 -0.47 2.87 4.40
C LEU A 214 0.79 3.00 5.26
N TYR A 215 1.83 2.27 4.91
CA TYR A 215 3.17 2.52 5.38
C TYR A 215 3.80 3.62 4.51
N ILE A 216 4.39 4.63 5.14
CA ILE A 216 5.14 5.70 4.47
C ILE A 216 6.47 5.89 5.21
N LEU A 217 7.58 5.70 4.52
CA LEU A 217 8.91 5.91 5.07
C LEU A 217 9.14 7.40 5.30
N SER A 218 8.86 7.86 6.53
CA SER A 218 9.09 9.24 6.99
C SER A 218 8.44 10.33 6.11
N LEU A 219 7.31 10.88 6.57
CA LEU A 219 6.63 12.03 5.93
C LEU A 219 7.53 13.29 5.76
N ILE A 220 8.70 13.33 6.39
CA ILE A 220 9.64 14.46 6.32
C ILE A 220 10.33 14.54 4.95
N HIS A 221 10.24 13.47 4.16
CA HIS A 221 10.90 13.36 2.85
C HIS A 221 9.92 13.28 1.67
N ILE A 222 8.62 13.51 1.93
CA ILE A 222 7.57 13.56 0.90
C ILE A 222 7.12 15.00 0.70
#